data_46847404f832e9182047283c1619c42b
#
_entry.id   46847404f832e9182047283c1619c42b
#
_cell.length_a   1.000
_cell.length_b   1.000
_cell.length_c   1.000
_cell.angle_alpha   90.00
_cell.angle_beta   90.00
_cell.angle_gamma   90.00
#
_symmetry.space_group_name_H-M   'P 1'
#
loop_
_entity.id
_entity.type
_entity.pdbx_description
1 polymer ?
#
loop_
_entity_poly.entity_id
_entity_poly.type
_entity_poly.pdbx_seq_one_letter_code
_entity_poly.pdbx_strand_id
1 'polypeptide(L)'
;MFPIGDDNSNVTITPYVNYIFIGINVLVFVLLQGMGGNESFTYAYSLVPQEITGGVDLTGVQVVRDSMGNTGQIQHYPTSLPIYFNFLSSMFMHGDFAHIFGNMLFLFIFGDNLESLLGHIRFAAFYIVCGMAAAIAQIVMDTDSVIPMLGASGAISGVLGGYILLFPQARVRAIIFNFLTTVPAFIALGIWIGYQILLGYLSDPGSGGVAYAAHIGGFVAGLVLVKVFAIGRQV
;
A
#
# COMPACT_ATOMS: atom_id res chain seq x y z
N MET A 1 8.46 13.98 7.05
CA MET A 1 9.04 13.04 8.04
C MET A 1 9.36 11.75 7.33
N PHE A 2 10.57 11.21 7.52
CA PHE A 2 11.05 10.00 6.88
C PHE A 2 11.52 9.01 7.96
N PRO A 3 10.83 7.89 8.20
CA PRO A 3 11.22 6.91 9.20
C PRO A 3 12.45 6.15 8.72
N ILE A 4 13.36 5.84 9.65
CA ILE A 4 14.60 5.09 9.37
C ILE A 4 14.79 3.90 10.31
N GLY A 5 13.86 3.64 11.21
CA GLY A 5 13.83 2.51 12.13
C GLY A 5 12.87 2.74 13.27
N ASP A 6 12.63 1.69 14.04
CA ASP A 6 11.79 1.76 15.23
C ASP A 6 12.39 0.96 16.39
N ASP A 7 11.58 0.68 17.41
CA ASP A 7 11.95 -0.10 18.59
C ASP A 7 11.59 -1.57 18.38
N ASN A 8 12.60 -2.40 18.17
CA ASN A 8 12.49 -3.84 17.96
C ASN A 8 12.70 -4.66 19.24
N SER A 9 12.64 -4.03 20.41
CA SER A 9 12.84 -4.73 21.69
C SER A 9 11.82 -5.85 21.93
N ASN A 10 10.64 -5.76 21.33
CA ASN A 10 9.56 -6.74 21.42
C ASN A 10 9.53 -7.75 20.26
N VAL A 11 10.46 -7.67 19.30
CA VAL A 11 10.55 -8.63 18.20
C VAL A 11 11.19 -9.92 18.70
N THR A 12 10.39 -10.97 18.82
CA THR A 12 10.81 -12.26 19.42
C THR A 12 10.98 -13.38 18.40
N ILE A 13 10.51 -13.18 17.17
CA ILE A 13 10.66 -14.17 16.09
C ILE A 13 11.32 -13.52 14.87
N THR A 14 11.96 -14.31 14.02
CA THR A 14 12.45 -13.82 12.74
C THR A 14 11.26 -13.54 11.79
N PRO A 15 11.10 -12.32 11.24
CA PRO A 15 9.93 -11.94 10.46
C PRO A 15 10.04 -12.44 9.01
N TYR A 16 9.94 -13.75 8.81
CA TYR A 16 10.13 -14.41 7.51
C TYR A 16 9.12 -13.96 6.46
N VAL A 17 7.84 -13.79 6.84
CA VAL A 17 6.80 -13.39 5.87
C VAL A 17 7.01 -11.96 5.42
N ASN A 18 7.40 -11.08 6.32
CA ASN A 18 7.77 -9.70 5.99
C ASN A 18 8.91 -9.66 4.97
N TYR A 19 9.97 -10.44 5.21
CA TYR A 19 11.08 -10.53 4.27
C TYR A 19 10.69 -11.18 2.93
N ILE A 20 9.82 -12.19 2.95
CA ILE A 20 9.29 -12.82 1.73
C ILE A 20 8.48 -11.80 0.91
N PHE A 21 7.62 -11.01 1.55
CA PHE A 21 6.85 -9.98 0.86
C PHE A 21 7.76 -8.90 0.26
N ILE A 22 8.77 -8.44 0.99
CA ILE A 22 9.79 -7.53 0.46
C ILE A 22 10.48 -8.18 -0.75
N GLY A 23 10.90 -9.43 -0.63
CA GLY A 23 11.55 -10.17 -1.70
C GLY A 23 10.68 -10.32 -2.96
N ILE A 24 9.39 -10.66 -2.79
CA ILE A 24 8.43 -10.77 -3.90
C ILE A 24 8.28 -9.42 -4.62
N ASN A 25 8.09 -8.33 -3.88
CA ASN A 25 7.98 -6.98 -4.46
C ASN A 25 9.22 -6.62 -5.29
N VAL A 26 10.42 -6.87 -4.75
CA VAL A 26 11.67 -6.61 -5.46
C VAL A 26 11.80 -7.49 -6.71
N LEU A 27 11.50 -8.78 -6.61
CA LEU A 27 11.59 -9.70 -7.75
C LEU A 27 10.59 -9.34 -8.85
N VAL A 28 9.34 -9.01 -8.50
CA VAL A 28 8.32 -8.55 -9.47
C VAL A 28 8.79 -7.28 -10.16
N PHE A 29 9.26 -6.28 -9.41
CA PHE A 29 9.72 -5.01 -9.96
C PHE A 29 10.91 -5.19 -10.90
N VAL A 30 11.91 -6.00 -10.52
CA VAL A 30 13.12 -6.19 -11.31
C VAL A 30 12.87 -7.10 -12.51
N LEU A 31 12.24 -8.26 -12.30
CA LEU A 31 12.18 -9.32 -13.33
C LEU A 31 10.95 -9.19 -14.24
N LEU A 32 9.80 -8.81 -13.71
CA LEU A 32 8.55 -8.77 -14.47
C LEU A 32 8.22 -7.37 -15.00
N GLN A 33 8.40 -6.35 -14.16
CA GLN A 33 8.20 -4.95 -14.56
C GLN A 33 9.43 -4.33 -15.24
N GLY A 34 10.58 -5.06 -15.33
CA GLY A 34 11.78 -4.56 -15.97
C GLY A 34 12.29 -3.24 -15.37
N MET A 35 12.20 -3.11 -14.04
CA MET A 35 12.55 -1.88 -13.29
C MET A 35 11.73 -0.65 -13.73
N GLY A 36 10.47 -0.86 -14.10
CA GLY A 36 9.54 0.16 -14.59
C GLY A 36 9.49 0.28 -16.12
N GLY A 37 10.33 -0.45 -16.86
CA GLY A 37 10.38 -0.39 -18.33
C GLY A 37 9.37 -1.29 -19.06
N ASN A 38 8.73 -2.24 -18.36
CA ASN A 38 7.73 -3.12 -18.96
C ASN A 38 6.31 -2.60 -18.66
N GLU A 39 5.91 -1.56 -19.38
CA GLU A 39 4.58 -0.94 -19.22
C GLU A 39 3.44 -1.91 -19.52
N SER A 40 3.60 -2.77 -20.52
CA SER A 40 2.54 -3.72 -20.89
C SER A 40 2.22 -4.70 -19.77
N PHE A 41 3.24 -5.24 -19.10
CA PHE A 41 3.04 -6.07 -17.92
C PHE A 41 2.45 -5.26 -16.76
N THR A 42 3.02 -4.08 -16.50
CA THR A 42 2.62 -3.24 -15.37
C THR A 42 1.15 -2.86 -15.47
N TYR A 43 0.68 -2.41 -16.61
CA TYR A 43 -0.72 -1.99 -16.76
C TYR A 43 -1.70 -3.15 -16.91
N ALA A 44 -1.30 -4.27 -17.54
CA ALA A 44 -2.15 -5.46 -17.62
C ALA A 44 -2.51 -6.07 -16.26
N TYR A 45 -1.60 -5.96 -15.27
CA TYR A 45 -1.78 -6.56 -13.95
C TYR A 45 -2.01 -5.53 -12.82
N SER A 46 -2.14 -4.24 -13.15
CA SER A 46 -2.61 -3.20 -12.24
C SER A 46 -4.11 -3.31 -12.00
N LEU A 47 -4.57 -2.85 -10.85
CA LEU A 47 -6.00 -2.81 -10.57
C LEU A 47 -6.62 -1.53 -11.18
N VAL A 48 -7.65 -1.68 -11.99
CA VAL A 48 -8.40 -0.56 -12.58
C VAL A 48 -9.83 -0.59 -12.05
N PRO A 49 -10.32 0.46 -11.35
CA PRO A 49 -11.66 0.47 -10.78
C PRO A 49 -12.77 0.13 -11.78
N GLN A 50 -12.77 0.74 -12.96
CA GLN A 50 -13.79 0.51 -13.98
C GLN A 50 -13.79 -0.94 -14.52
N GLU A 51 -12.63 -1.60 -14.57
CA GLU A 51 -12.58 -3.04 -14.95
C GLU A 51 -13.30 -3.90 -13.93
N ILE A 52 -13.06 -3.63 -12.66
CA ILE A 52 -13.65 -4.42 -11.56
C ILE A 52 -15.17 -4.21 -11.49
N THR A 53 -15.64 -2.97 -11.60
CA THR A 53 -17.07 -2.63 -11.51
C THR A 53 -17.85 -3.03 -12.77
N GLY A 54 -17.22 -2.88 -13.95
CA GLY A 54 -17.80 -3.25 -15.23
C GLY A 54 -17.68 -4.73 -15.59
N GLY A 55 -16.76 -5.47 -14.93
CA GLY A 55 -16.48 -6.86 -15.24
C GLY A 55 -15.80 -7.06 -16.60
N VAL A 56 -15.14 -6.04 -17.14
CA VAL A 56 -14.56 -6.04 -18.50
C VAL A 56 -13.11 -5.54 -18.43
N ASP A 57 -12.21 -6.30 -19.06
CA ASP A 57 -10.80 -5.94 -19.23
C ASP A 57 -10.66 -4.80 -20.24
N LEU A 58 -10.15 -3.65 -19.83
CA LEU A 58 -9.94 -2.49 -20.69
C LEU A 58 -8.69 -2.67 -21.54
N THR A 59 -8.81 -2.26 -22.81
CA THR A 59 -7.69 -2.32 -23.76
C THR A 59 -7.62 -1.05 -24.60
N GLY A 60 -6.42 -0.76 -25.11
CA GLY A 60 -6.20 0.43 -25.94
C GLY A 60 -6.04 1.70 -25.11
N VAL A 61 -6.16 2.84 -25.77
CA VAL A 61 -5.96 4.17 -25.16
C VAL A 61 -7.25 4.65 -24.51
N GLN A 62 -7.21 4.94 -23.23
CA GLN A 62 -8.26 5.64 -22.49
C GLN A 62 -7.86 7.09 -22.27
N VAL A 63 -8.83 8.01 -22.43
CA VAL A 63 -8.63 9.45 -22.21
C VAL A 63 -9.10 9.78 -20.79
N VAL A 64 -8.20 10.31 -19.98
CA VAL A 64 -8.53 10.86 -18.66
C VAL A 64 -8.59 12.38 -18.73
N ARG A 65 -9.45 12.98 -17.92
CA ARG A 65 -9.59 14.43 -17.83
C ARG A 65 -9.56 14.87 -16.39
N ASP A 66 -8.69 15.84 -16.09
CA ASP A 66 -8.65 16.47 -14.76
C ASP A 66 -9.77 17.52 -14.60
N SER A 67 -9.94 18.05 -13.39
CA SER A 67 -10.95 19.06 -13.06
C SER A 67 -10.71 20.40 -13.78
N MET A 68 -9.50 20.66 -14.25
CA MET A 68 -9.14 21.86 -15.02
C MET A 68 -9.39 21.69 -16.53
N GLY A 69 -9.84 20.48 -16.95
CA GLY A 69 -10.12 20.15 -18.35
C GLY A 69 -8.89 19.71 -19.16
N ASN A 70 -7.72 19.54 -18.54
CA ASN A 70 -6.57 18.95 -19.23
C ASN A 70 -6.83 17.47 -19.51
N THR A 71 -6.39 16.99 -20.67
CA THR A 71 -6.56 15.60 -21.07
C THR A 71 -5.23 14.87 -21.06
N GLY A 72 -5.22 13.69 -20.43
CA GLY A 72 -4.16 12.70 -20.50
C GLY A 72 -4.61 11.45 -21.24
N GLN A 73 -3.66 10.61 -21.63
CA GLN A 73 -3.92 9.32 -22.24
C GLN A 73 -3.25 8.23 -21.44
N ILE A 74 -3.96 7.12 -21.20
CA ILE A 74 -3.44 5.94 -20.53
C ILE A 74 -3.62 4.75 -21.47
N GLN A 75 -2.53 4.04 -21.76
CA GLN A 75 -2.58 2.83 -22.56
C GLN A 75 -2.91 1.65 -21.65
N HIS A 76 -4.01 0.93 -21.93
CA HIS A 76 -4.36 -0.32 -21.26
C HIS A 76 -3.96 -1.52 -22.09
N TYR A 77 -3.55 -2.58 -21.43
CA TYR A 77 -3.13 -3.84 -22.01
C TYR A 77 -3.94 -4.99 -21.42
N PRO A 78 -4.35 -5.97 -22.24
CA PRO A 78 -5.17 -7.08 -21.77
C PRO A 78 -4.40 -7.95 -20.75
N THR A 79 -5.09 -8.35 -19.69
CA THR A 79 -4.55 -9.35 -18.76
C THR A 79 -4.79 -10.77 -19.28
N SER A 80 -3.84 -11.68 -19.07
CA SER A 80 -4.00 -13.10 -19.38
C SER A 80 -4.73 -13.91 -18.29
N LEU A 81 -5.00 -13.28 -17.14
CA LEU A 81 -5.70 -13.85 -15.99
C LEU A 81 -7.05 -13.15 -15.79
N PRO A 82 -7.98 -13.70 -15.01
CA PRO A 82 -9.18 -12.96 -14.65
C PRO A 82 -8.85 -11.63 -13.99
N ILE A 83 -9.54 -10.54 -14.39
CA ILE A 83 -9.29 -9.16 -13.88
C ILE A 83 -9.33 -9.07 -12.35
N TYR A 84 -10.10 -9.91 -11.69
CA TYR A 84 -10.16 -9.97 -10.22
C TYR A 84 -8.83 -10.43 -9.57
N PHE A 85 -7.94 -11.07 -10.33
CA PHE A 85 -6.58 -11.37 -9.87
C PHE A 85 -5.77 -10.09 -9.62
N ASN A 86 -6.15 -8.99 -10.27
CA ASN A 86 -5.49 -7.70 -10.12
C ASN A 86 -5.63 -7.10 -8.71
N PHE A 87 -6.59 -7.56 -7.89
CA PHE A 87 -6.59 -7.26 -6.45
C PHE A 87 -5.31 -7.74 -5.75
N LEU A 88 -4.77 -8.88 -6.18
CA LEU A 88 -3.56 -9.45 -5.59
C LEU A 88 -2.30 -8.96 -6.30
N SER A 89 -2.25 -9.02 -7.64
CA SER A 89 -1.04 -8.68 -8.40
C SER A 89 -0.63 -7.23 -8.18
N SER A 90 -1.58 -6.29 -8.18
CA SER A 90 -1.31 -4.88 -7.98
C SER A 90 -0.62 -4.55 -6.65
N MET A 91 -0.86 -5.36 -5.60
CA MET A 91 -0.23 -5.18 -4.28
C MET A 91 1.27 -5.45 -4.27
N PHE A 92 1.81 -6.08 -5.33
CA PHE A 92 3.23 -6.44 -5.43
C PHE A 92 3.96 -5.74 -6.57
N MET A 93 3.33 -4.73 -7.18
CA MET A 93 3.91 -3.97 -8.28
C MET A 93 4.17 -2.52 -7.87
N HIS A 94 5.09 -1.86 -8.58
CA HIS A 94 5.50 -0.49 -8.27
C HIS A 94 5.76 0.31 -9.54
N GLY A 95 5.44 1.61 -9.52
CA GLY A 95 5.59 2.48 -10.68
C GLY A 95 7.03 2.88 -10.97
N ASP A 96 7.84 3.06 -9.91
CA ASP A 96 9.20 3.54 -10.01
C ASP A 96 10.06 3.13 -8.80
N PHE A 97 11.37 3.45 -8.85
CA PHE A 97 12.33 3.14 -7.80
C PHE A 97 12.01 3.83 -6.45
N ALA A 98 11.53 5.07 -6.46
CA ALA A 98 11.22 5.78 -5.23
C ALA A 98 9.98 5.15 -4.56
N HIS A 99 9.01 4.73 -5.37
CA HIS A 99 7.80 4.06 -4.93
C HIS A 99 8.11 2.71 -4.23
N ILE A 100 8.88 1.84 -4.89
CA ILE A 100 9.25 0.55 -4.27
C ILE A 100 10.15 0.75 -3.05
N PHE A 101 11.13 1.65 -3.12
CA PHE A 101 12.01 1.92 -1.99
C PHE A 101 11.24 2.39 -0.76
N GLY A 102 10.34 3.35 -0.93
CA GLY A 102 9.49 3.85 0.15
C GLY A 102 8.64 2.74 0.78
N ASN A 103 7.97 1.94 -0.05
CA ASN A 103 7.14 0.83 0.41
C ASN A 103 7.95 -0.23 1.18
N MET A 104 9.08 -0.66 0.62
CA MET A 104 9.92 -1.68 1.27
C MET A 104 10.54 -1.17 2.57
N LEU A 105 10.90 0.10 2.63
CA LEU A 105 11.39 0.72 3.86
C LEU A 105 10.32 0.70 4.97
N PHE A 106 9.09 1.12 4.66
CA PHE A 106 8.01 1.11 5.64
C PHE A 106 7.64 -0.32 6.07
N LEU A 107 7.57 -1.25 5.11
CA LEU A 107 7.28 -2.64 5.41
C LEU A 107 8.39 -3.27 6.27
N PHE A 108 9.65 -2.96 6.00
CA PHE A 108 10.80 -3.43 6.77
C PHE A 108 10.78 -2.92 8.21
N ILE A 109 10.44 -1.62 8.42
CA ILE A 109 10.46 -0.98 9.74
C ILE A 109 9.28 -1.43 10.61
N PHE A 110 8.07 -1.51 10.06
CA PHE A 110 6.85 -1.70 10.84
C PHE A 110 6.26 -3.12 10.76
N GLY A 111 6.66 -3.89 9.75
CA GLY A 111 6.13 -5.22 9.51
C GLY A 111 6.63 -6.27 10.49
N ASP A 112 7.87 -6.18 10.91
CA ASP A 112 8.52 -7.16 11.79
C ASP A 112 7.89 -7.21 13.19
N ASN A 113 7.58 -6.08 13.79
CA ASN A 113 6.87 -5.98 15.07
C ASN A 113 5.47 -6.62 14.99
N LEU A 114 4.73 -6.31 13.90
CA LEU A 114 3.40 -6.89 13.70
C LEU A 114 3.48 -8.40 13.45
N GLU A 115 4.41 -8.86 12.62
CA GLU A 115 4.61 -10.29 12.38
C GLU A 115 5.02 -11.01 13.65
N SER A 116 5.89 -10.40 14.46
CA SER A 116 6.31 -10.97 15.74
C SER A 116 5.12 -11.19 16.68
N LEU A 117 4.20 -10.24 16.73
CA LEU A 117 3.01 -10.35 17.57
C LEU A 117 1.98 -11.35 17.00
N LEU A 118 1.62 -11.19 15.71
CA LEU A 118 0.56 -12.00 15.09
C LEU A 118 1.01 -13.43 14.79
N GLY A 119 2.30 -13.63 14.53
CA GLY A 119 2.86 -14.83 13.94
C GLY A 119 2.71 -14.85 12.42
N HIS A 120 3.52 -15.64 11.75
CA HIS A 120 3.70 -15.65 10.29
C HIS A 120 2.40 -15.73 9.48
N ILE A 121 1.56 -16.73 9.75
CA ILE A 121 0.34 -16.98 8.96
C ILE A 121 -0.69 -15.86 9.14
N ARG A 122 -0.89 -15.41 10.38
CA ARG A 122 -1.86 -14.35 10.65
C ARG A 122 -1.38 -13.00 10.10
N PHE A 123 -0.08 -12.72 10.14
CA PHE A 123 0.49 -11.53 9.53
C PHE A 123 0.29 -11.54 8.01
N ALA A 124 0.57 -12.69 7.34
CA ALA A 124 0.33 -12.83 5.90
C ALA A 124 -1.14 -12.55 5.54
N ALA A 125 -2.07 -13.20 6.25
CA ALA A 125 -3.50 -13.01 6.03
C ALA A 125 -3.93 -11.56 6.32
N PHE A 126 -3.44 -10.95 7.40
CA PHE A 126 -3.71 -9.57 7.76
C PHE A 126 -3.27 -8.58 6.67
N TYR A 127 -2.04 -8.73 6.17
CA TYR A 127 -1.49 -7.92 5.09
C TYR A 127 -2.36 -7.98 3.82
N ILE A 128 -2.71 -9.20 3.37
CA ILE A 128 -3.53 -9.40 2.18
C ILE A 128 -4.94 -8.82 2.37
N VAL A 129 -5.60 -9.09 3.50
CA VAL A 129 -6.95 -8.58 3.76
C VAL A 129 -6.96 -7.05 3.84
N CYS A 130 -5.97 -6.43 4.48
CA CYS A 130 -5.85 -4.97 4.51
C CYS A 130 -5.61 -4.39 3.11
N GLY A 131 -4.80 -5.03 2.27
CA GLY A 131 -4.57 -4.61 0.89
C GLY A 131 -5.83 -4.71 0.03
N MET A 132 -6.60 -5.78 0.18
CA MET A 132 -7.91 -5.91 -0.48
C MET A 132 -8.89 -4.84 -0.03
N ALA A 133 -8.96 -4.56 1.28
CA ALA A 133 -9.82 -3.51 1.83
C ALA A 133 -9.40 -2.11 1.32
N ALA A 134 -8.09 -1.86 1.21
CA ALA A 134 -7.54 -0.65 0.61
C ALA A 134 -7.98 -0.47 -0.86
N ALA A 135 -7.85 -1.54 -1.65
CA ALA A 135 -8.26 -1.54 -3.05
C ALA A 135 -9.78 -1.28 -3.19
N ILE A 136 -10.60 -1.94 -2.37
CA ILE A 136 -12.05 -1.70 -2.34
C ILE A 136 -12.36 -0.25 -1.97
N ALA A 137 -11.68 0.33 -0.98
CA ALA A 137 -11.90 1.72 -0.59
C ALA A 137 -11.61 2.68 -1.75
N GLN A 138 -10.55 2.45 -2.54
CA GLN A 138 -10.26 3.26 -3.73
C GLN A 138 -11.31 3.09 -4.82
N ILE A 139 -11.74 1.86 -5.11
CA ILE A 139 -12.78 1.58 -6.11
C ILE A 139 -14.09 2.29 -5.75
N VAL A 140 -14.50 2.23 -4.47
CA VAL A 140 -15.75 2.87 -4.01
C VAL A 140 -15.71 4.40 -4.14
N MET A 141 -14.53 5.01 -4.04
CA MET A 141 -14.39 6.47 -4.20
C MET A 141 -14.51 6.94 -5.64
N ASP A 142 -14.14 6.09 -6.61
CA ASP A 142 -14.27 6.41 -8.05
C ASP A 142 -14.41 5.10 -8.85
N THR A 143 -15.68 4.65 -9.00
CA THR A 143 -16.02 3.38 -9.65
C THR A 143 -15.75 3.37 -11.16
N ASP A 144 -15.74 4.55 -11.77
CA ASP A 144 -15.58 4.73 -13.21
C ASP A 144 -14.15 5.10 -13.60
N SER A 145 -13.24 5.15 -12.63
CA SER A 145 -11.83 5.48 -12.88
C SER A 145 -11.16 4.43 -13.77
N VAL A 146 -10.56 4.93 -14.84
CA VAL A 146 -9.70 4.14 -15.74
C VAL A 146 -8.23 4.21 -15.32
N ILE A 147 -7.90 4.90 -14.23
CA ILE A 147 -6.52 5.08 -13.77
C ILE A 147 -6.04 3.79 -13.09
N PRO A 148 -4.98 3.14 -13.60
CA PRO A 148 -4.42 1.96 -12.99
C PRO A 148 -3.83 2.27 -11.61
N MET A 149 -4.16 1.47 -10.62
CA MET A 149 -3.59 1.55 -9.28
C MET A 149 -2.72 0.32 -8.99
N LEU A 150 -1.58 0.57 -8.36
CA LEU A 150 -0.59 -0.44 -8.00
C LEU A 150 0.25 0.03 -6.82
N GLY A 151 0.77 -0.90 -6.07
CA GLY A 151 1.65 -0.64 -4.92
C GLY A 151 1.25 -1.43 -3.67
N ALA A 152 2.26 -1.81 -2.91
CA ALA A 152 2.09 -2.46 -1.61
C ALA A 152 1.49 -1.50 -0.55
N SER A 153 1.43 -0.20 -0.84
CA SER A 153 1.17 0.87 0.12
C SER A 153 -0.19 0.77 0.82
N GLY A 154 -1.22 0.25 0.14
CA GLY A 154 -2.53 0.01 0.76
C GLY A 154 -2.46 -1.03 1.88
N ALA A 155 -1.79 -2.17 1.63
CA ALA A 155 -1.57 -3.21 2.64
C ALA A 155 -0.62 -2.73 3.75
N ILE A 156 0.45 -2.01 3.39
CA ILE A 156 1.38 -1.37 4.35
C ILE A 156 0.64 -0.36 5.23
N SER A 157 -0.29 0.41 4.68
CA SER A 157 -1.15 1.31 5.46
C SER A 157 -1.94 0.53 6.53
N GLY A 158 -2.41 -0.69 6.19
CA GLY A 158 -3.02 -1.59 7.16
C GLY A 158 -2.04 -2.02 8.25
N VAL A 159 -0.80 -2.34 7.89
CA VAL A 159 0.27 -2.61 8.88
C VAL A 159 0.47 -1.40 9.79
N LEU A 160 0.53 -0.18 9.27
CA LEU A 160 0.67 1.04 10.07
C LEU A 160 -0.54 1.29 10.98
N GLY A 161 -1.76 1.01 10.50
CA GLY A 161 -2.99 1.09 11.29
C GLY A 161 -3.00 0.09 12.46
N GLY A 162 -2.54 -1.14 12.21
CA GLY A 162 -2.34 -2.14 13.25
C GLY A 162 -1.25 -1.75 14.24
N TYR A 163 -0.13 -1.24 13.74
CA TYR A 163 1.02 -0.83 14.53
C TYR A 163 0.69 0.30 15.50
N ILE A 164 0.05 1.37 15.03
CA ILE A 164 -0.29 2.53 15.88
C ILE A 164 -1.23 2.13 17.03
N LEU A 165 -2.11 1.15 16.81
CA LEU A 165 -3.03 0.67 17.83
C LEU A 165 -2.37 -0.22 18.88
N LEU A 166 -1.44 -1.08 18.45
CA LEU A 166 -0.79 -2.07 19.34
C LEU A 166 0.47 -1.51 20.01
N PHE A 167 1.21 -0.64 19.31
CA PHE A 167 2.50 -0.11 19.77
C PHE A 167 2.53 1.43 19.77
N PRO A 168 1.53 2.14 20.34
CA PRO A 168 1.42 3.60 20.23
C PRO A 168 2.62 4.35 20.80
N GLN A 169 3.27 3.80 21.80
CA GLN A 169 4.43 4.39 22.50
C GLN A 169 5.79 3.89 21.98
N ALA A 170 5.81 2.95 21.03
CA ALA A 170 7.04 2.48 20.43
C ALA A 170 7.82 3.66 19.81
N ARG A 171 9.13 3.65 19.97
CA ARG A 171 9.98 4.75 19.53
C ARG A 171 10.32 4.60 18.05
N VAL A 172 9.86 5.53 17.23
CA VAL A 172 10.19 5.62 15.80
C VAL A 172 11.31 6.63 15.62
N ARG A 173 12.43 6.18 15.06
CA ARG A 173 13.54 7.03 14.64
C ARG A 173 13.22 7.58 13.25
N ALA A 174 13.24 8.89 13.11
CA ALA A 174 12.88 9.57 11.87
C ALA A 174 13.74 10.80 11.61
N ILE A 175 13.85 11.16 10.34
CA ILE A 175 14.41 12.43 9.91
C ILE A 175 13.25 13.41 9.72
N ILE A 176 13.24 14.48 10.52
CA ILE A 176 12.26 15.57 10.46
C ILE A 176 13.04 16.87 10.23
N PHE A 177 12.75 17.59 9.14
CA PHE A 177 13.45 18.82 8.75
C PHE A 177 14.99 18.71 8.82
N ASN A 178 15.55 17.59 8.30
CA ASN A 178 16.98 17.25 8.31
C ASN A 178 17.59 16.96 9.70
N PHE A 179 16.79 16.89 10.75
CA PHE A 179 17.23 16.49 12.08
C PHE A 179 16.83 15.05 12.36
N LEU A 180 17.82 14.24 12.80
CA LEU A 180 17.55 12.91 13.32
C LEU A 180 16.87 13.05 14.69
N THR A 181 15.68 12.47 14.81
CA THR A 181 14.90 12.52 16.05
C THR A 181 14.20 11.18 16.31
N THR A 182 13.72 11.05 17.52
CA THR A 182 12.93 9.86 17.93
C THR A 182 11.62 10.35 18.50
N VAL A 183 10.52 9.85 17.94
CA VAL A 183 9.17 10.21 18.36
C VAL A 183 8.33 8.96 18.63
N PRO A 184 7.31 9.03 19.49
CA PRO A 184 6.36 7.93 19.64
C PRO A 184 5.63 7.61 18.34
N ALA A 185 5.30 6.34 18.12
CA ALA A 185 4.63 5.87 16.91
C ALA A 185 3.29 6.60 16.65
N PHE A 186 2.51 6.90 17.70
CA PHE A 186 1.26 7.63 17.51
C PHE A 186 1.45 9.03 16.92
N ILE A 187 2.58 9.70 17.19
CA ILE A 187 2.93 11.00 16.56
C ILE A 187 3.38 10.75 15.12
N ALA A 188 4.32 9.83 14.91
CA ALA A 188 4.88 9.57 13.59
C ALA A 188 3.79 9.15 12.60
N LEU A 189 3.02 8.13 12.95
CA LEU A 189 2.00 7.56 12.10
C LEU A 189 0.72 8.43 12.06
N GLY A 190 0.43 9.16 13.13
CA GLY A 190 -0.65 10.15 13.16
C GLY A 190 -0.41 11.31 12.19
N ILE A 191 0.82 11.84 12.12
CA ILE A 191 1.21 12.85 11.13
C ILE A 191 1.14 12.25 9.72
N TRP A 192 1.61 11.01 9.53
CA TRP A 192 1.59 10.35 8.23
C TRP A 192 0.17 10.19 7.70
N ILE A 193 -0.76 9.64 8.51
CA ILE A 193 -2.16 9.46 8.06
C ILE A 193 -2.89 10.79 7.91
N GLY A 194 -2.63 11.77 8.78
CA GLY A 194 -3.17 13.11 8.64
C GLY A 194 -2.76 13.77 7.32
N TYR A 195 -1.51 13.54 6.90
CA TYR A 195 -1.02 13.99 5.60
C TYR A 195 -1.70 13.27 4.43
N GLN A 196 -1.97 11.94 4.54
CA GLN A 196 -2.74 11.20 3.52
C GLN A 196 -4.17 11.75 3.37
N ILE A 197 -4.84 12.05 4.48
CA ILE A 197 -6.18 12.63 4.48
C ILE A 197 -6.17 14.03 3.84
N LEU A 198 -5.23 14.88 4.24
CA LEU A 198 -5.10 16.24 3.69
C LEU A 198 -4.84 16.22 2.19
N LEU A 199 -3.88 15.41 1.73
CA LEU A 199 -3.55 15.32 0.32
C LEU A 199 -4.68 14.66 -0.48
N GLY A 200 -5.36 13.67 0.08
CA GLY A 200 -6.54 13.06 -0.55
C GLY A 200 -7.68 14.06 -0.74
N TYR A 201 -7.88 14.97 0.22
CA TYR A 201 -8.86 16.05 0.10
C TYR A 201 -8.47 17.11 -0.96
N LEU A 202 -7.16 17.37 -1.10
CA LEU A 202 -6.64 18.38 -2.04
C LEU A 202 -6.38 17.80 -3.44
N SER A 203 -6.37 16.47 -3.60
CA SER A 203 -6.07 15.83 -4.89
C SER A 203 -7.28 15.89 -5.83
N ASP A 204 -6.98 16.05 -7.11
CA ASP A 204 -7.98 15.93 -8.17
C ASP A 204 -8.15 14.45 -8.55
N PRO A 205 -9.36 13.89 -8.48
CA PRO A 205 -9.61 12.50 -8.85
C PRO A 205 -9.15 12.12 -10.27
N GLY A 206 -9.19 13.06 -11.21
CA GLY A 206 -8.78 12.82 -12.59
C GLY A 206 -7.28 12.96 -12.88
N SER A 207 -6.47 13.41 -11.92
CA SER A 207 -5.05 13.74 -12.19
C SER A 207 -4.09 12.53 -12.13
N GLY A 208 -4.54 11.37 -11.65
CA GLY A 208 -3.64 10.26 -11.35
C GLY A 208 -2.75 10.53 -10.14
N GLY A 209 -1.80 9.65 -9.86
CA GLY A 209 -0.84 9.81 -8.77
C GLY A 209 -1.10 8.87 -7.58
N VAL A 210 -1.05 9.39 -6.34
CA VAL A 210 -1.17 8.56 -5.14
C VAL A 210 -2.63 8.20 -4.87
N ALA A 211 -2.91 6.91 -4.65
CA ALA A 211 -4.24 6.40 -4.29
C ALA A 211 -4.53 6.64 -2.78
N TYR A 212 -4.82 7.88 -2.42
CA TYR A 212 -5.00 8.28 -1.01
C TYR A 212 -6.16 7.55 -0.33
N ALA A 213 -7.24 7.27 -1.04
CA ALA A 213 -8.37 6.50 -0.50
C ALA A 213 -7.96 5.05 -0.16
N ALA A 214 -7.07 4.44 -0.96
CA ALA A 214 -6.49 3.14 -0.63
C ALA A 214 -5.64 3.21 0.64
N HIS A 215 -4.83 4.26 0.82
CA HIS A 215 -4.04 4.42 2.04
C HIS A 215 -4.93 4.59 3.28
N ILE A 216 -5.93 5.44 3.21
CA ILE A 216 -6.89 5.67 4.32
C ILE A 216 -7.68 4.39 4.60
N GLY A 217 -8.21 3.74 3.56
CA GLY A 217 -8.97 2.49 3.69
C GLY A 217 -8.17 1.35 4.30
N GLY A 218 -6.92 1.17 3.83
CA GLY A 218 -5.98 0.20 4.39
C GLY A 218 -5.67 0.48 5.86
N PHE A 219 -5.38 1.73 6.21
CA PHE A 219 -5.10 2.14 7.59
C PHE A 219 -6.28 1.87 8.53
N VAL A 220 -7.49 2.24 8.10
CA VAL A 220 -8.72 1.98 8.88
C VAL A 220 -8.96 0.48 9.01
N ALA A 221 -8.79 -0.30 7.93
CA ALA A 221 -8.90 -1.75 7.99
C ALA A 221 -7.90 -2.34 9.00
N GLY A 222 -6.65 -1.85 9.00
CA GLY A 222 -5.64 -2.26 9.96
C GLY A 222 -6.03 -1.97 11.41
N LEU A 223 -6.53 -0.77 11.70
CA LEU A 223 -7.05 -0.39 13.02
C LEU A 223 -8.16 -1.34 13.50
N VAL A 224 -9.11 -1.65 12.61
CA VAL A 224 -10.29 -2.46 12.98
C VAL A 224 -9.93 -3.94 13.12
N LEU A 225 -9.15 -4.47 12.19
CA LEU A 225 -8.91 -5.91 12.07
C LEU A 225 -7.80 -6.41 12.98
N VAL A 226 -6.81 -5.58 13.33
CA VAL A 226 -5.63 -6.08 14.06
C VAL A 226 -5.98 -6.78 15.36
N LYS A 227 -6.98 -6.30 16.11
CA LYS A 227 -7.42 -6.95 17.35
C LYS A 227 -8.01 -8.34 17.12
N VAL A 228 -8.69 -8.54 15.99
CA VAL A 228 -9.24 -9.85 15.61
C VAL A 228 -8.08 -10.82 15.30
N PHE A 229 -7.09 -10.36 14.54
CA PHE A 229 -5.92 -11.17 14.21
C PHE A 229 -5.00 -11.42 15.41
N ALA A 230 -5.02 -10.55 16.43
CA ALA A 230 -4.25 -10.67 17.67
C ALA A 230 -4.94 -11.50 18.76
N ILE A 231 -6.14 -12.06 18.54
CA ILE A 231 -6.83 -12.89 19.55
C ILE A 231 -5.92 -14.02 20.04
N GLY A 232 -5.74 -14.09 21.37
CA GLY A 232 -4.88 -15.07 22.04
C GLY A 232 -3.37 -14.73 21.96
N ARG A 233 -3.00 -13.52 21.59
CA ARG A 233 -1.63 -12.99 21.66
C ARG A 233 -1.54 -11.96 22.79
N GLN A 234 -0.37 -11.91 23.42
CA GLN A 234 -0.07 -10.88 24.43
C GLN A 234 0.69 -9.73 23.76
N VAL A 235 0.21 -8.52 23.98
CA VAL A 235 0.85 -7.25 23.53
C VAL A 235 1.82 -6.78 24.59
#